data_20b0f35e63b4e28434a47e3f293a476d
#
_entry.id   20b0f35e63b4e28434a47e3f293a476d
#
_cell.length_a   1.000
_cell.length_b   1.000
_cell.length_c   1.000
_cell.angle_alpha   90.00
_cell.angle_beta   90.00
_cell.angle_gamma   90.00
#
_symmetry.space_group_name_H-M   'P 1'
#
loop_
_entity.id
_entity.type
_entity.pdbx_description
1 polymer ?
#
loop_
_entity_poly.entity_id
_entity_poly.type
_entity_poly.pdbx_seq_one_letter_code
_entity_poly.pdbx_strand_id
1 'polypeptide(L)'
;NRTEYYSTVKDLLGGDYWLDVDKFAERDFGNDVESYQNNMAYYREHGSAQAVREGDKYGYDYYAHVRQGQLWGMYEVSAGGFTANIGAEVGLSSIWREGLWEKGLFQNKNANGDIGKTSLGDSERINNLTYKVKANLRYQFSGAHSLELNGVAMQNAPMFNNAFVSARTRNQITPGLSPEKIYGVDFSYNLRLPWVRARLSAYYTQMMDQSKVISFYDDTQSSFTNFAMSGIDKRYMGLELGVSIPIAWGLSLQGAVSLGDYIYTSNPEFTQMIDNSATDVVHSKVDWKGMKVESTPQTAINVGLNFRGPKNWFASIDFNYYDRLYLSMNPMYRTDYLRKELMNIYNFSELESGRQKAHVIGIIDEIRAQEELGHAYTLSASIGKNWYIKYKYTLGFSLSVNNILNNQNIRTGGYEQMRLNKISDPVIFPDADGNMVVKTYPTTYSRFDSKYFYMNGFNYYLNIYFRF
;
A
#
# COMPACT_ATOMS: atom_id res chain seq x y z
N ASN A 1 8.74 21.64 -5.75
CA ASN A 1 9.62 21.05 -4.75
C ASN A 1 10.81 20.36 -5.43
N ARG A 2 11.99 20.50 -4.83
CA ARG A 2 13.22 19.79 -5.16
C ARG A 2 13.71 19.15 -3.86
N THR A 3 13.78 17.83 -3.83
CA THR A 3 14.21 17.09 -2.63
C THR A 3 15.40 16.21 -3.00
N GLU A 4 16.47 16.31 -2.22
CA GLU A 4 17.67 15.49 -2.40
C GLU A 4 17.56 14.20 -1.59
N TYR A 5 17.92 13.11 -2.23
CA TYR A 5 18.00 11.77 -1.64
C TYR A 5 19.39 11.22 -1.84
N TYR A 6 20.08 10.88 -0.75
CA TYR A 6 21.40 10.31 -0.78
C TYR A 6 21.60 9.33 0.39
N SER A 7 22.57 8.46 0.26
CA SER A 7 23.11 7.70 1.40
C SER A 7 24.43 8.34 1.84
N THR A 8 24.70 8.22 3.14
CA THR A 8 26.00 8.59 3.72
C THR A 8 26.59 7.41 4.45
N VAL A 9 27.89 7.38 4.52
CA VAL A 9 28.62 6.47 5.40
C VAL A 9 28.35 6.91 6.83
N LYS A 10 27.67 6.08 7.64
CA LYS A 10 27.26 6.46 9.00
C LYS A 10 28.18 5.91 10.05
N ASP A 11 28.56 4.70 10.07
CA ASP A 11 29.36 4.12 11.12
C ASP A 11 30.38 3.19 10.50
N LEU A 12 31.61 3.50 10.66
CA LEU A 12 32.70 2.56 10.61
C LEU A 12 32.60 1.70 11.87
N LEU A 13 31.65 0.77 11.89
CA LEU A 13 31.49 -0.12 13.01
C LEU A 13 32.73 -0.96 13.17
N GLY A 14 33.45 -0.67 14.22
CA GLY A 14 34.36 -1.49 14.95
C GLY A 14 35.29 -2.41 14.15
N GLY A 15 36.49 -2.57 14.55
CA GLY A 15 37.59 -3.19 13.83
C GLY A 15 37.42 -4.60 13.27
N ASP A 16 36.31 -5.25 13.50
CA ASP A 16 35.99 -6.54 12.88
C ASP A 16 35.20 -6.40 11.57
N TYR A 17 34.54 -5.30 11.41
CA TYR A 17 34.04 -4.86 10.14
C TYR A 17 35.07 -3.93 9.56
N TRP A 18 35.93 -4.46 8.77
CA TRP A 18 36.67 -3.73 7.80
C TRP A 18 35.74 -3.13 6.74
N LEU A 19 34.75 -2.46 7.22
CA LEU A 19 34.00 -1.42 6.63
C LEU A 19 34.70 -0.10 6.88
N ASP A 20 35.98 -0.13 6.75
CA ASP A 20 36.68 0.92 6.09
C ASP A 20 35.96 0.98 4.72
N VAL A 21 35.16 2.00 4.52
CA VAL A 21 34.38 2.12 3.27
C VAL A 21 35.34 2.18 2.10
N ASP A 22 36.56 2.67 2.32
CA ASP A 22 37.64 2.63 1.36
C ASP A 22 38.03 1.19 1.03
N LYS A 23 38.20 0.30 1.99
CA LYS A 23 38.50 -1.11 1.77
C LYS A 23 37.31 -1.89 1.23
N PHE A 24 36.10 -1.53 1.63
CA PHE A 24 34.89 -2.12 1.07
C PHE A 24 34.67 -1.66 -0.38
N ALA A 25 34.85 -0.39 -0.66
CA ALA A 25 34.85 0.15 -2.00
C ALA A 25 35.99 -0.44 -2.84
N GLU A 26 37.20 -0.54 -2.30
CA GLU A 26 38.31 -1.16 -2.98
C GLU A 26 38.15 -2.68 -3.17
N ARG A 27 37.70 -3.39 -2.18
CA ARG A 27 37.61 -4.84 -2.25
C ARG A 27 36.45 -5.34 -3.10
N ASP A 28 35.28 -4.80 -2.87
CA ASP A 28 34.06 -5.30 -3.51
C ASP A 28 33.69 -4.50 -4.77
N PHE A 29 34.26 -3.30 -4.90
CA PHE A 29 33.94 -2.36 -5.97
C PHE A 29 35.16 -1.63 -6.54
N GLY A 30 36.34 -1.76 -5.93
CA GLY A 30 37.39 -0.76 -5.98
C GLY A 30 38.17 -0.72 -7.25
N ASN A 31 38.81 -1.78 -7.64
CA ASN A 31 39.61 -1.78 -8.86
C ASN A 31 38.81 -2.12 -10.12
N ASP A 32 37.57 -2.49 -9.93
CA ASP A 32 36.63 -2.66 -11.02
C ASP A 32 35.94 -1.31 -11.27
N VAL A 33 36.48 -0.59 -12.25
CA VAL A 33 35.93 0.70 -12.68
C VAL A 33 34.47 0.60 -13.13
N GLU A 34 34.01 -0.56 -13.49
CA GLU A 34 32.63 -0.83 -13.89
C GLU A 34 31.75 -1.23 -12.70
N SER A 35 32.31 -1.24 -11.50
CA SER A 35 31.56 -1.56 -10.29
C SER A 35 30.34 -0.64 -10.10
N TYR A 36 29.22 -1.27 -9.78
CA TYR A 36 27.91 -0.59 -9.67
C TYR A 36 27.81 0.43 -8.55
N GLN A 37 28.74 0.48 -7.63
CA GLN A 37 28.71 1.41 -6.50
C GLN A 37 29.66 2.60 -6.69
N ASN A 38 30.71 2.47 -7.51
CA ASN A 38 31.62 3.57 -7.79
C ASN A 38 30.93 4.73 -8.50
N ASN A 39 31.43 5.94 -8.22
CA ASN A 39 31.06 7.13 -8.96
C ASN A 39 31.93 7.28 -10.21
N MET A 40 31.44 6.85 -11.35
CA MET A 40 32.19 6.86 -12.61
C MET A 40 32.48 8.27 -13.13
N ALA A 41 31.63 9.26 -12.75
CA ALA A 41 31.90 10.64 -13.07
C ALA A 41 33.17 11.13 -12.34
N TYR A 42 33.28 10.81 -11.04
CA TYR A 42 34.49 11.10 -10.27
C TYR A 42 35.72 10.39 -10.82
N TYR A 43 35.59 9.08 -11.14
CA TYR A 43 36.68 8.29 -11.72
C TYR A 43 37.21 8.90 -13.02
N ARG A 44 36.34 9.35 -13.91
CA ARG A 44 36.76 9.99 -15.17
C ARG A 44 37.50 11.31 -14.95
N GLU A 45 37.14 12.04 -13.92
CA GLU A 45 37.76 13.32 -13.58
C GLU A 45 39.13 13.15 -12.89
N HIS A 46 39.25 12.16 -11.99
CA HIS A 46 40.41 12.04 -11.09
C HIS A 46 41.32 10.83 -11.42
N GLY A 47 40.89 9.90 -12.28
CA GLY A 47 41.66 8.71 -12.65
C GLY A 47 41.72 7.61 -11.57
N SER A 48 40.94 7.75 -10.48
CA SER A 48 40.88 6.80 -9.37
C SER A 48 39.46 6.70 -8.81
N ALA A 49 39.16 5.60 -8.13
CA ALA A 49 37.91 5.48 -7.38
C ALA A 49 37.80 6.56 -6.30
N GLN A 50 36.59 6.99 -6.02
CA GLN A 50 36.32 7.98 -4.98
C GLN A 50 36.55 7.35 -3.61
N ALA A 51 37.54 7.81 -2.88
CA ALA A 51 37.69 7.49 -1.47
C ALA A 51 36.67 8.28 -0.66
N VAL A 52 35.92 7.58 0.18
CA VAL A 52 34.86 8.19 1.01
C VAL A 52 35.16 7.97 2.49
N ARG A 53 34.74 8.93 3.32
CA ARG A 53 34.89 8.93 4.77
C ARG A 53 33.51 8.96 5.43
N GLU A 54 33.51 8.79 6.73
CA GLU A 54 32.26 8.95 7.51
C GLU A 54 31.65 10.33 7.25
N GLY A 55 30.35 10.35 6.92
CA GLY A 55 29.62 11.55 6.55
C GLY A 55 29.56 11.85 5.06
N ASP A 56 30.47 11.28 4.25
CA ASP A 56 30.46 11.48 2.79
C ASP A 56 29.28 10.74 2.15
N LYS A 57 28.83 11.26 1.00
CA LYS A 57 27.82 10.60 0.17
C LYS A 57 28.41 9.39 -0.51
N TYR A 58 27.66 8.27 -0.54
CA TYR A 58 28.11 7.04 -1.14
C TYR A 58 26.95 6.21 -1.70
N GLY A 59 27.21 5.59 -2.84
CA GLY A 59 26.29 4.62 -3.46
C GLY A 59 25.17 5.22 -4.29
N TYR A 60 24.57 6.33 -3.87
CA TYR A 60 23.63 7.10 -4.70
C TYR A 60 23.46 8.54 -4.19
N ASP A 61 23.23 9.42 -5.13
CA ASP A 61 22.84 10.82 -4.87
C ASP A 61 21.94 11.29 -6.04
N TYR A 62 20.77 11.83 -5.74
CA TYR A 62 19.86 12.35 -6.76
C TYR A 62 18.85 13.34 -6.20
N TYR A 63 18.38 14.23 -7.05
CA TYR A 63 17.22 15.08 -6.75
C TYR A 63 15.94 14.51 -7.33
N ALA A 64 14.89 14.53 -6.54
CA ALA A 64 13.52 14.38 -6.99
C ALA A 64 12.91 15.76 -7.25
N HIS A 65 12.53 16.00 -8.49
CA HIS A 65 11.84 17.22 -8.87
C HIS A 65 10.36 16.96 -9.06
N VAL A 66 9.53 17.72 -8.35
CA VAL A 66 8.06 17.70 -8.50
C VAL A 66 7.58 19.14 -8.64
N ARG A 67 7.05 19.49 -9.79
CA ARG A 67 6.44 20.79 -10.07
C ARG A 67 4.97 20.62 -10.37
N GLN A 68 4.14 21.41 -9.72
CA GLN A 68 2.68 21.37 -9.89
C GLN A 68 2.15 22.79 -9.90
N GLY A 69 1.24 23.05 -10.81
CA GLY A 69 0.43 24.26 -10.85
C GLY A 69 -1.03 23.88 -11.06
N GLN A 70 -1.92 24.47 -10.29
CA GLN A 70 -3.36 24.14 -10.38
C GLN A 70 -4.22 25.37 -10.20
N LEU A 71 -5.39 25.34 -10.85
CA LEU A 71 -6.47 26.31 -10.70
C LEU A 71 -7.73 25.58 -10.30
N TRP A 72 -8.45 26.11 -9.33
CA TRP A 72 -9.70 25.51 -8.87
C TRP A 72 -10.77 26.54 -8.60
N GLY A 73 -12.02 26.10 -8.68
CA GLY A 73 -13.20 26.89 -8.34
C GLY A 73 -14.31 26.01 -7.81
N MET A 74 -15.17 26.59 -7.01
CA MET A 74 -16.36 25.92 -6.45
C MET A 74 -17.56 26.86 -6.53
N TYR A 75 -18.70 26.28 -6.83
CA TYR A 75 -19.99 26.98 -6.85
C TYR A 75 -21.03 26.20 -6.05
N GLU A 76 -21.83 26.93 -5.27
CA GLU A 76 -22.94 26.39 -4.51
C GLU A 76 -24.21 27.15 -4.82
N VAL A 77 -25.31 26.43 -4.98
CA VAL A 77 -26.65 27.00 -5.16
C VAL A 77 -27.65 26.24 -4.29
N SER A 78 -28.56 26.98 -3.67
CA SER A 78 -29.64 26.42 -2.84
C SER A 78 -30.96 27.05 -3.22
N ALA A 79 -31.98 26.24 -3.50
CA ALA A 79 -33.33 26.69 -3.84
C ALA A 79 -34.36 25.57 -3.54
N GLY A 80 -35.45 25.89 -2.87
CA GLY A 80 -36.63 25.03 -2.73
C GLY A 80 -36.34 23.64 -2.13
N GLY A 81 -35.45 23.53 -1.12
CA GLY A 81 -35.03 22.25 -0.52
C GLY A 81 -33.90 21.53 -1.25
N PHE A 82 -33.48 21.99 -2.42
CA PHE A 82 -32.31 21.54 -3.15
C PHE A 82 -31.07 22.34 -2.75
N THR A 83 -29.94 21.66 -2.58
CA THR A 83 -28.63 22.27 -2.49
C THR A 83 -27.71 21.50 -3.46
N ALA A 84 -27.07 22.23 -4.38
CA ALA A 84 -26.11 21.65 -5.30
C ALA A 84 -24.77 22.35 -5.16
N ASN A 85 -23.71 21.57 -5.08
CA ASN A 85 -22.34 22.03 -5.04
C ASN A 85 -21.58 21.39 -6.21
N ILE A 86 -20.81 22.18 -6.94
CA ILE A 86 -19.88 21.69 -7.93
C ILE A 86 -18.51 22.34 -7.71
N GLY A 87 -17.48 21.53 -7.67
CA GLY A 87 -16.09 22.00 -7.60
C GLY A 87 -15.29 21.39 -8.73
N ALA A 88 -14.46 22.19 -9.35
CA ALA A 88 -13.56 21.76 -10.41
C ALA A 88 -12.14 22.27 -10.17
N GLU A 89 -11.17 21.45 -10.47
CA GLU A 89 -9.73 21.73 -10.44
C GLU A 89 -9.11 21.23 -11.74
N VAL A 90 -8.22 22.02 -12.32
CA VAL A 90 -7.34 21.60 -13.41
C VAL A 90 -5.92 21.99 -13.10
N GLY A 91 -4.97 21.14 -13.41
CA GLY A 91 -3.57 21.39 -13.13
C GLY A 91 -2.62 20.68 -14.07
N LEU A 92 -1.36 21.08 -14.00
CA LEU A 92 -0.26 20.47 -14.70
C LEU A 92 0.77 20.02 -13.67
N SER A 93 1.28 18.80 -13.83
CA SER A 93 2.33 18.22 -13.01
C SER A 93 3.50 17.78 -13.89
N SER A 94 4.72 18.08 -13.46
CA SER A 94 5.95 17.62 -14.09
C SER A 94 6.85 17.01 -13.04
N ILE A 95 7.27 15.76 -13.27
CA ILE A 95 8.10 14.98 -12.36
C ILE A 95 9.32 14.48 -13.12
N TRP A 96 10.52 14.62 -12.55
CA TRP A 96 11.73 14.04 -13.07
C TRP A 96 12.77 13.79 -11.97
N ARG A 97 13.70 12.90 -12.25
CA ARG A 97 14.88 12.60 -11.44
C ARG A 97 16.10 13.31 -12.04
N GLU A 98 16.93 13.93 -11.21
CA GLU A 98 18.25 14.44 -11.58
C GLU A 98 19.30 13.65 -10.79
N GLY A 99 20.03 12.77 -11.46
CA GLY A 99 21.08 11.97 -10.83
C GLY A 99 22.38 12.74 -10.71
N LEU A 100 23.00 12.68 -9.52
CA LEU A 100 24.28 13.31 -9.22
C LEU A 100 25.42 12.30 -9.06
N TRP A 101 25.08 11.01 -8.99
CA TRP A 101 26.00 9.90 -8.85
C TRP A 101 25.91 8.97 -10.08
N GLU A 102 27.03 8.75 -10.76
CA GLU A 102 27.05 7.87 -11.92
C GLU A 102 27.54 6.48 -11.54
N LYS A 103 26.63 5.52 -11.56
CA LYS A 103 26.95 4.11 -11.28
C LYS A 103 27.58 3.42 -12.48
N GLY A 104 28.52 2.51 -12.23
CA GLY A 104 29.25 1.80 -13.27
C GLY A 104 28.36 1.04 -14.27
N LEU A 105 27.32 0.36 -13.80
CA LEU A 105 26.35 -0.34 -14.66
C LEU A 105 25.41 0.59 -15.45
N PHE A 106 25.28 1.85 -15.03
CA PHE A 106 24.32 2.81 -15.55
C PHE A 106 24.98 4.11 -15.97
N GLN A 107 26.06 3.99 -16.77
CA GLN A 107 26.85 5.12 -17.25
C GLN A 107 26.11 5.90 -18.34
N ASN A 108 26.35 7.21 -18.36
CA ASN A 108 25.74 8.12 -19.32
C ASN A 108 26.15 7.90 -20.78
N LYS A 109 27.12 7.05 -21.03
CA LYS A 109 27.59 6.68 -22.36
C LYS A 109 26.95 5.38 -22.84
N ASN A 110 25.65 5.35 -22.95
CA ASN A 110 24.97 4.27 -23.63
C ASN A 110 25.07 4.54 -25.14
N ALA A 111 25.70 3.63 -25.90
CA ALA A 111 25.84 3.75 -27.34
C ALA A 111 24.51 3.92 -28.10
N ASN A 112 23.41 3.60 -27.47
CA ASN A 112 22.06 3.66 -28.01
C ASN A 112 21.23 4.87 -27.54
N GLY A 113 21.79 5.78 -26.71
CA GLY A 113 21.10 6.99 -26.23
C GLY A 113 19.91 6.75 -25.29
N ASP A 114 19.81 5.56 -24.69
CA ASP A 114 18.73 5.20 -23.77
C ASP A 114 18.92 5.86 -22.40
N ILE A 115 18.25 6.98 -22.17
CA ILE A 115 18.30 7.75 -20.93
C ILE A 115 17.82 6.92 -19.73
N GLY A 116 16.90 5.98 -19.92
CA GLY A 116 16.41 5.12 -18.85
C GLY A 116 17.49 4.24 -18.20
N LYS A 117 18.53 3.93 -18.95
CA LYS A 117 19.67 3.11 -18.49
C LYS A 117 20.82 3.93 -17.89
N THR A 118 20.69 5.24 -17.77
CA THR A 118 21.68 6.11 -17.15
C THR A 118 21.33 6.41 -15.70
N SER A 119 22.33 6.71 -14.87
CA SER A 119 22.16 7.12 -13.48
C SER A 119 22.47 8.60 -13.23
N LEU A 120 23.25 9.24 -14.11
CA LEU A 120 23.66 10.63 -14.03
C LEU A 120 22.76 11.51 -14.89
N GLY A 121 22.50 12.74 -14.44
CA GLY A 121 21.73 13.75 -15.16
C GLY A 121 20.21 13.56 -15.07
N ASP A 122 19.50 14.36 -15.87
CA ASP A 122 18.03 14.34 -15.89
C ASP A 122 17.48 13.08 -16.53
N SER A 123 16.46 12.51 -15.90
CA SER A 123 15.59 11.52 -16.52
C SER A 123 14.68 12.20 -17.55
N GLU A 124 13.96 11.39 -18.31
CA GLU A 124 12.79 11.85 -19.04
C GLU A 124 11.78 12.54 -18.07
N ARG A 125 11.13 13.61 -18.54
CA ARG A 125 10.15 14.35 -17.76
C ARG A 125 8.76 13.76 -17.94
N ILE A 126 8.14 13.39 -16.82
CA ILE A 126 6.78 12.85 -16.76
C ILE A 126 5.83 14.03 -16.59
N ASN A 127 5.21 14.45 -17.68
CA ASN A 127 4.29 15.59 -17.70
C ASN A 127 2.86 15.07 -17.74
N ASN A 128 2.02 15.51 -16.80
CA ASN A 128 0.63 15.07 -16.70
C ASN A 128 -0.32 16.24 -16.55
N LEU A 129 -1.41 16.19 -17.28
CA LEU A 129 -2.62 16.96 -16.97
C LEU A 129 -3.30 16.31 -15.76
N THR A 130 -3.67 17.10 -14.75
CA THR A 130 -4.46 16.65 -13.61
C THR A 130 -5.80 17.37 -13.61
N TYR A 131 -6.85 16.69 -13.18
CA TYR A 131 -8.15 17.31 -12.98
C TYR A 131 -8.87 16.66 -11.82
N LYS A 132 -9.76 17.42 -11.18
CA LYS A 132 -10.72 16.92 -10.17
C LYS A 132 -12.03 17.64 -10.39
N VAL A 133 -13.09 16.86 -10.54
CA VAL A 133 -14.46 17.36 -10.54
C VAL A 133 -15.21 16.65 -9.43
N LYS A 134 -15.85 17.43 -8.56
CA LYS A 134 -16.71 16.92 -7.51
C LYS A 134 -18.06 17.59 -7.60
N ALA A 135 -19.12 16.82 -7.49
CA ALA A 135 -20.48 17.32 -7.44
C ALA A 135 -21.22 16.68 -6.26
N ASN A 136 -22.01 17.52 -5.58
CA ASN A 136 -22.94 17.09 -4.54
C ASN A 136 -24.32 17.65 -4.89
N LEU A 137 -25.33 16.80 -4.79
CA LEU A 137 -26.73 17.20 -4.89
C LEU A 137 -27.46 16.68 -3.65
N ARG A 138 -28.01 17.59 -2.87
CA ARG A 138 -28.84 17.26 -1.72
C ARG A 138 -30.26 17.76 -1.95
N TYR A 139 -31.24 16.90 -1.68
CA TYR A 139 -32.65 17.24 -1.67
C TYR A 139 -33.25 16.94 -0.30
N GLN A 140 -33.66 17.99 0.39
CA GLN A 140 -34.39 17.90 1.67
C GLN A 140 -35.86 18.06 1.42
N PHE A 141 -36.60 16.95 1.36
CA PHE A 141 -38.03 16.95 1.07
C PHE A 141 -38.93 17.09 2.31
N SER A 142 -38.34 17.03 3.49
CA SER A 142 -38.99 17.38 4.75
C SER A 142 -37.96 17.76 5.83
N GLY A 143 -38.40 18.26 6.97
CA GLY A 143 -37.52 18.52 8.12
C GLY A 143 -36.77 17.28 8.63
N ALA A 144 -37.30 16.09 8.37
CA ALA A 144 -36.77 14.83 8.86
C ALA A 144 -36.00 14.03 7.79
N HIS A 145 -36.21 14.25 6.50
CA HIS A 145 -35.75 13.39 5.43
C HIS A 145 -34.95 14.16 4.38
N SER A 146 -33.80 13.62 4.00
CA SER A 146 -33.05 14.12 2.86
C SER A 146 -32.35 12.99 2.09
N LEU A 147 -32.21 13.20 0.79
CA LEU A 147 -31.39 12.41 -0.13
C LEU A 147 -30.15 13.19 -0.48
N GLU A 148 -29.07 12.51 -0.70
CA GLU A 148 -27.79 13.10 -1.08
C GLU A 148 -27.11 12.21 -2.11
N LEU A 149 -26.67 12.81 -3.23
CA LEU A 149 -25.91 12.17 -4.29
C LEU A 149 -24.58 12.90 -4.42
N ASN A 150 -23.49 12.17 -4.28
CA ASN A 150 -22.14 12.68 -4.49
C ASN A 150 -21.51 12.00 -5.68
N GLY A 151 -20.74 12.74 -6.45
CA GLY A 151 -19.95 12.22 -7.56
C GLY A 151 -18.55 12.83 -7.57
N VAL A 152 -17.58 12.04 -7.97
CA VAL A 152 -16.20 12.47 -8.15
C VAL A 152 -15.60 11.84 -9.40
N ALA A 153 -14.89 12.66 -10.18
CA ALA A 153 -14.04 12.22 -11.26
C ALA A 153 -12.70 12.96 -11.14
N MET A 154 -11.59 12.21 -11.05
CA MET A 154 -10.27 12.84 -10.93
C MET A 154 -9.19 12.05 -11.64
N GLN A 155 -8.17 12.77 -12.05
CA GLN A 155 -6.91 12.25 -12.58
C GLN A 155 -5.76 12.87 -11.80
N ASN A 156 -4.93 12.03 -11.20
CA ASN A 156 -3.77 12.42 -10.41
C ASN A 156 -2.48 12.03 -11.16
N ALA A 157 -1.46 12.87 -11.06
CA ALA A 157 -0.13 12.51 -11.53
C ALA A 157 0.43 11.35 -10.66
N PRO A 158 1.27 10.46 -11.23
CA PRO A 158 1.96 9.44 -10.46
C PRO A 158 2.79 10.04 -9.32
N MET A 159 2.91 9.31 -8.22
CA MET A 159 3.84 9.70 -7.15
C MET A 159 5.28 9.42 -7.58
N PHE A 160 6.23 10.29 -7.21
CA PHE A 160 7.64 10.13 -7.54
C PHE A 160 8.18 8.73 -7.19
N ASN A 161 7.82 8.19 -6.02
CA ASN A 161 8.29 6.88 -5.54
C ASN A 161 7.81 5.70 -6.40
N ASN A 162 6.74 5.87 -7.17
CA ASN A 162 6.20 4.86 -8.07
C ASN A 162 6.54 5.16 -9.54
N ALA A 163 7.14 6.32 -9.81
CA ALA A 163 7.46 6.78 -11.15
C ALA A 163 8.71 6.13 -11.73
N PHE A 164 9.66 5.75 -10.87
CA PHE A 164 10.93 5.16 -11.26
C PHE A 164 11.08 3.76 -10.67
N VAL A 165 11.58 2.83 -11.47
CA VAL A 165 11.77 1.45 -11.02
C VAL A 165 12.74 1.36 -9.84
N SER A 166 13.86 2.10 -9.91
CA SER A 166 14.79 2.30 -8.80
C SER A 166 15.44 3.68 -8.93
N ALA A 167 14.85 4.68 -8.28
CA ALA A 167 15.40 6.04 -8.29
C ALA A 167 16.81 6.14 -7.71
N ARG A 168 17.23 5.15 -6.89
CA ARG A 168 18.59 5.09 -6.35
C ARG A 168 19.64 4.71 -7.38
N THR A 169 19.25 3.98 -8.42
CA THR A 169 20.20 3.38 -9.34
C THR A 169 20.18 3.98 -10.74
N ARG A 170 19.01 4.39 -11.26
CA ARG A 170 18.89 4.79 -12.67
C ARG A 170 17.66 5.66 -12.96
N ASN A 171 17.66 6.24 -14.16
CA ASN A 171 16.62 7.13 -14.66
C ASN A 171 15.40 6.40 -15.25
N GLN A 172 15.35 5.07 -15.15
CA GLN A 172 14.31 4.27 -15.78
C GLN A 172 12.93 4.50 -15.14
N ILE A 173 12.00 4.95 -15.96
CA ILE A 173 10.60 5.10 -15.60
C ILE A 173 9.94 3.73 -15.49
N THR A 174 9.01 3.57 -14.57
CA THR A 174 8.18 2.38 -14.42
C THR A 174 7.47 2.08 -15.75
N PRO A 175 7.66 0.89 -16.34
CA PRO A 175 7.00 0.54 -17.59
C PRO A 175 5.48 0.64 -17.49
N GLY A 176 4.84 1.24 -18.49
CA GLY A 176 3.38 1.43 -18.51
C GLY A 176 2.85 2.45 -17.50
N LEU A 177 3.71 3.30 -16.93
CA LEU A 177 3.31 4.35 -16.01
C LEU A 177 2.27 5.29 -16.63
N SER A 178 1.15 5.49 -15.96
CA SER A 178 0.06 6.36 -16.35
C SER A 178 -0.46 7.18 -15.16
N PRO A 179 -1.12 8.32 -15.40
CA PRO A 179 -1.86 9.03 -14.34
C PRO A 179 -2.98 8.16 -13.79
N GLU A 180 -3.09 8.11 -12.46
CA GLU A 180 -4.20 7.46 -11.77
C GLU A 180 -5.51 8.17 -12.05
N LYS A 181 -6.57 7.41 -12.34
CA LYS A 181 -7.94 7.90 -12.51
C LYS A 181 -8.85 7.33 -11.44
N ILE A 182 -9.68 8.16 -10.86
CA ILE A 182 -10.65 7.77 -9.84
C ILE A 182 -12.03 8.29 -10.21
N TYR A 183 -12.99 7.38 -10.26
CA TYR A 183 -14.40 7.68 -10.47
C TYR A 183 -15.19 7.13 -9.30
N GLY A 184 -15.96 7.97 -8.65
CA GLY A 184 -16.75 7.57 -7.49
C GLY A 184 -18.14 8.17 -7.52
N VAL A 185 -19.11 7.43 -7.00
CA VAL A 185 -20.46 7.88 -6.75
C VAL A 185 -20.95 7.30 -5.43
N ASP A 186 -21.61 8.10 -4.64
CA ASP A 186 -22.36 7.61 -3.48
C ASP A 186 -23.75 8.24 -3.44
N PHE A 187 -24.71 7.45 -2.97
CA PHE A 187 -26.08 7.86 -2.74
C PHE A 187 -26.43 7.58 -1.28
N SER A 188 -26.95 8.60 -0.58
CA SER A 188 -27.28 8.50 0.83
C SER A 188 -28.70 8.96 1.11
N TYR A 189 -29.40 8.23 1.98
CA TYR A 189 -30.63 8.63 2.60
C TYR A 189 -30.38 8.99 4.07
N ASN A 190 -30.80 10.17 4.50
CA ASN A 190 -30.66 10.64 5.87
C ASN A 190 -32.03 10.80 6.51
N LEU A 191 -32.19 10.23 7.70
CA LEU A 191 -33.36 10.30 8.54
C LEU A 191 -33.02 11.02 9.85
N ARG A 192 -33.80 12.02 10.24
CA ARG A 192 -33.63 12.78 11.48
C ARG A 192 -34.99 12.98 12.19
N LEU A 193 -35.38 11.97 12.96
CA LEU A 193 -36.52 12.06 13.84
C LEU A 193 -36.07 12.31 15.29
N PRO A 194 -36.94 12.80 16.19
CA PRO A 194 -36.58 13.02 17.60
C PRO A 194 -36.03 11.78 18.31
N TRP A 195 -36.53 10.60 17.93
CA TRP A 195 -36.21 9.31 18.55
C TRP A 195 -35.22 8.44 17.74
N VAL A 196 -34.88 8.83 16.50
CA VAL A 196 -33.87 8.11 15.69
C VAL A 196 -33.19 9.03 14.69
N ARG A 197 -31.90 8.85 14.53
CA ARG A 197 -31.12 9.40 13.41
C ARG A 197 -30.49 8.25 12.70
N ALA A 198 -30.65 8.20 11.39
CA ALA A 198 -30.05 7.15 10.56
C ALA A 198 -29.52 7.72 9.25
N ARG A 199 -28.46 7.11 8.75
CA ARG A 199 -27.95 7.32 7.40
C ARG A 199 -27.72 5.96 6.77
N LEU A 200 -28.30 5.74 5.59
CA LEU A 200 -28.03 4.61 4.72
C LEU A 200 -27.33 5.13 3.48
N SER A 201 -26.18 4.58 3.17
CA SER A 201 -25.39 4.96 2.01
C SER A 201 -25.06 3.74 1.15
N ALA A 202 -25.12 3.90 -0.17
CA ALA A 202 -24.57 2.97 -1.15
C ALA A 202 -23.48 3.70 -1.93
N TYR A 203 -22.33 3.06 -2.14
CA TYR A 203 -21.22 3.68 -2.86
C TYR A 203 -20.59 2.74 -3.88
N TYR A 204 -20.00 3.35 -4.90
CA TYR A 204 -19.19 2.69 -5.90
C TYR A 204 -18.00 3.59 -6.24
N THR A 205 -16.79 3.04 -6.19
CA THR A 205 -15.56 3.73 -6.60
C THR A 205 -14.70 2.81 -7.44
N GLN A 206 -14.29 3.30 -8.61
CA GLN A 206 -13.32 2.67 -9.49
C GLN A 206 -12.04 3.50 -9.48
N MET A 207 -10.92 2.87 -9.12
CA MET A 207 -9.57 3.40 -9.26
C MET A 207 -8.88 2.68 -10.41
N MET A 208 -8.23 3.40 -11.31
CA MET A 208 -7.64 2.86 -12.52
C MET A 208 -6.22 3.39 -12.71
N ASP A 209 -5.41 2.62 -13.41
CA ASP A 209 -4.05 2.99 -13.82
C ASP A 209 -3.10 3.30 -12.64
N GLN A 210 -3.34 2.71 -11.47
CA GLN A 210 -2.40 2.86 -10.35
C GLN A 210 -1.07 2.18 -10.65
N SER A 211 0.02 2.76 -10.12
CA SER A 211 1.36 2.19 -10.16
C SER A 211 1.88 1.95 -8.76
N LYS A 212 2.71 0.92 -8.58
CA LYS A 212 3.33 0.57 -7.31
C LYS A 212 4.73 0.03 -7.53
N VAL A 213 5.70 0.56 -6.79
CA VAL A 213 7.06 0.01 -6.74
C VAL A 213 7.33 -0.50 -5.34
N ILE A 214 7.77 -1.75 -5.22
CA ILE A 214 8.15 -2.40 -3.97
C ILE A 214 9.64 -2.72 -4.05
N SER A 215 10.42 -2.21 -3.10
CA SER A 215 11.85 -2.50 -3.00
C SER A 215 12.12 -3.33 -1.75
N PHE A 216 12.91 -4.38 -1.87
CA PHE A 216 13.31 -5.24 -0.78
C PHE A 216 14.71 -5.83 -1.05
N TYR A 217 15.39 -6.27 0.01
CA TYR A 217 16.64 -6.99 -0.16
C TYR A 217 16.35 -8.48 -0.39
N ASP A 218 16.89 -9.03 -1.47
CA ASP A 218 16.76 -10.44 -1.82
C ASP A 218 18.08 -11.15 -1.58
N ASP A 219 18.12 -11.98 -0.55
CA ASP A 219 19.31 -12.74 -0.15
C ASP A 219 19.80 -13.66 -1.27
N THR A 220 18.88 -14.17 -2.11
CA THR A 220 19.23 -15.07 -3.23
C THR A 220 19.96 -14.34 -4.37
N GLN A 221 19.71 -13.03 -4.47
CA GLN A 221 20.36 -12.17 -5.46
C GLN A 221 21.50 -11.34 -4.86
N SER A 222 21.67 -11.40 -3.52
CA SER A 222 22.61 -10.59 -2.75
C SER A 222 22.53 -9.10 -3.09
N SER A 223 21.31 -8.61 -3.39
CA SER A 223 21.05 -7.27 -3.86
C SER A 223 19.63 -6.81 -3.56
N PHE A 224 19.40 -5.49 -3.64
CA PHE A 224 18.05 -4.95 -3.67
C PHE A 224 17.34 -5.33 -4.97
N THR A 225 16.13 -5.82 -4.82
CA THR A 225 15.22 -6.17 -5.91
C THR A 225 14.02 -5.24 -5.88
N ASN A 226 13.58 -4.80 -7.06
CA ASN A 226 12.44 -3.89 -7.20
C ASN A 226 11.37 -4.59 -8.04
N PHE A 227 10.14 -4.60 -7.54
CA PHE A 227 8.94 -4.99 -8.27
C PHE A 227 8.20 -3.73 -8.69
N ALA A 228 8.26 -3.39 -9.97
CA ALA A 228 7.53 -2.28 -10.55
C ALA A 228 6.27 -2.79 -11.24
N MET A 229 5.13 -2.24 -10.86
CA MET A 229 3.82 -2.60 -11.39
C MET A 229 3.08 -1.37 -11.88
N SER A 230 2.33 -1.52 -12.97
CA SER A 230 1.47 -0.49 -13.55
C SER A 230 0.15 -1.09 -14.05
N GLY A 231 -0.85 -0.24 -14.27
CA GLY A 231 -2.18 -0.68 -14.68
C GLY A 231 -2.91 -1.44 -13.57
N ILE A 232 -2.71 -1.07 -12.31
CA ILE A 232 -3.43 -1.63 -11.18
C ILE A 232 -4.79 -0.95 -11.06
N ASP A 233 -5.86 -1.70 -11.34
CA ASP A 233 -7.22 -1.22 -11.20
C ASP A 233 -7.91 -1.89 -10.01
N LYS A 234 -8.71 -1.10 -9.28
CA LYS A 234 -9.45 -1.54 -8.10
C LYS A 234 -10.87 -1.00 -8.12
N ARG A 235 -11.79 -1.81 -7.64
CA ARG A 235 -13.18 -1.43 -7.40
C ARG A 235 -13.50 -1.55 -5.91
N TYR A 236 -14.15 -0.53 -5.40
CA TYR A 236 -14.71 -0.49 -4.05
C TYR A 236 -16.20 -0.22 -4.18
N MET A 237 -17.03 -1.11 -3.68
CA MET A 237 -18.47 -0.88 -3.61
C MET A 237 -19.02 -1.45 -2.31
N GLY A 238 -20.09 -0.85 -1.81
CA GLY A 238 -20.69 -1.35 -0.58
C GLY A 238 -21.90 -0.56 -0.12
N LEU A 239 -22.40 -1.00 1.03
CA LEU A 239 -23.49 -0.40 1.77
C LEU A 239 -23.01 -0.03 3.17
N GLU A 240 -23.41 1.12 3.65
CA GLU A 240 -23.15 1.60 5.01
C GLU A 240 -24.44 2.04 5.68
N LEU A 241 -24.63 1.62 6.91
CA LEU A 241 -25.74 2.04 7.76
C LEU A 241 -25.17 2.58 9.08
N GLY A 242 -25.51 3.82 9.40
CA GLY A 242 -25.27 4.41 10.70
C GLY A 242 -26.60 4.74 11.38
N VAL A 243 -26.78 4.39 12.65
CA VAL A 243 -27.99 4.62 13.42
C VAL A 243 -27.64 5.17 14.81
N SER A 244 -28.42 6.13 15.30
CA SER A 244 -28.33 6.62 16.67
C SER A 244 -29.75 6.78 17.23
N ILE A 245 -30.00 6.10 18.34
CA ILE A 245 -31.32 6.05 19.01
C ILE A 245 -31.16 6.59 20.44
N PRO A 246 -31.63 7.81 20.73
CA PRO A 246 -31.80 8.26 22.12
C PRO A 246 -32.80 7.37 22.83
N ILE A 247 -32.42 6.80 23.98
CA ILE A 247 -33.31 5.91 24.76
C ILE A 247 -34.03 6.72 25.84
N ALA A 248 -33.38 6.97 26.96
CA ALA A 248 -33.89 7.74 28.07
C ALA A 248 -32.72 8.14 29.00
N TRP A 249 -32.92 9.11 29.87
CA TRP A 249 -31.97 9.54 30.94
C TRP A 249 -30.52 9.82 30.41
N GLY A 250 -30.42 10.31 29.19
CA GLY A 250 -29.11 10.59 28.57
C GLY A 250 -28.40 9.37 27.98
N LEU A 251 -29.04 8.20 27.94
CA LEU A 251 -28.56 7.01 27.28
C LEU A 251 -28.95 7.02 25.79
N SER A 252 -28.02 6.65 24.92
CA SER A 252 -28.25 6.43 23.48
C SER A 252 -27.57 5.19 22.98
N LEU A 253 -28.26 4.45 22.13
CA LEU A 253 -27.70 3.34 21.35
C LEU A 253 -27.15 3.89 20.04
N GLN A 254 -25.96 3.48 19.68
CA GLN A 254 -25.35 3.76 18.37
C GLN A 254 -24.99 2.45 17.66
N GLY A 255 -25.15 2.42 16.36
CA GLY A 255 -24.77 1.29 15.54
C GLY A 255 -24.22 1.78 14.20
N ALA A 256 -23.20 1.12 13.71
CA ALA A 256 -22.70 1.30 12.38
C ALA A 256 -22.38 -0.07 11.75
N VAL A 257 -22.75 -0.23 10.49
CA VAL A 257 -22.46 -1.44 9.69
C VAL A 257 -21.91 -0.98 8.36
N SER A 258 -20.77 -1.54 7.94
CA SER A 258 -20.23 -1.38 6.61
C SER A 258 -20.02 -2.76 5.99
N LEU A 259 -20.61 -2.98 4.81
CA LEU A 259 -20.51 -4.19 4.02
C LEU A 259 -19.96 -3.81 2.65
N GLY A 260 -18.70 -4.15 2.40
CA GLY A 260 -18.01 -3.84 1.17
C GLY A 260 -17.69 -5.08 0.32
N ASP A 261 -17.41 -4.84 -0.96
CA ASP A 261 -16.74 -5.75 -1.88
C ASP A 261 -15.64 -4.99 -2.60
N TYR A 262 -14.40 -5.23 -2.17
CA TYR A 262 -13.20 -4.53 -2.64
C TYR A 262 -12.33 -5.51 -3.39
N ILE A 263 -12.19 -5.32 -4.69
CA ILE A 263 -11.48 -6.26 -5.57
C ILE A 263 -10.54 -5.53 -6.53
N TYR A 264 -9.50 -6.25 -6.95
CA TYR A 264 -8.73 -5.90 -8.13
C TYR A 264 -9.54 -6.21 -9.39
N THR A 265 -9.52 -5.30 -10.37
CA THR A 265 -10.30 -5.45 -11.62
C THR A 265 -9.42 -5.64 -12.85
N SER A 266 -8.09 -5.50 -12.71
CA SER A 266 -7.10 -5.71 -13.76
C SER A 266 -6.05 -6.75 -13.36
N ASN A 267 -5.29 -7.19 -14.36
CA ASN A 267 -4.04 -7.94 -14.21
C ASN A 267 -2.88 -6.99 -14.54
N PRO A 268 -2.20 -6.41 -13.53
CA PRO A 268 -1.15 -5.42 -13.74
C PRO A 268 0.04 -5.97 -14.55
N GLU A 269 0.69 -5.07 -15.29
CA GLU A 269 2.01 -5.33 -15.83
C GLU A 269 3.01 -5.36 -14.66
N PHE A 270 3.99 -6.26 -14.74
CA PHE A 270 4.98 -6.52 -13.71
C PHE A 270 6.38 -6.57 -14.31
N THR A 271 7.29 -5.85 -13.70
CA THR A 271 8.70 -5.88 -14.04
C THR A 271 9.53 -6.07 -12.76
N GLN A 272 10.34 -7.12 -12.73
CA GLN A 272 11.34 -7.31 -11.68
C GLN A 272 12.69 -6.79 -12.17
N MET A 273 13.33 -6.00 -11.36
CA MET A 273 14.68 -5.48 -11.57
C MET A 273 15.53 -5.66 -10.33
N ILE A 274 16.81 -5.94 -10.55
CA ILE A 274 17.82 -6.05 -9.50
C ILE A 274 18.72 -4.81 -9.62
N ASP A 275 19.06 -4.18 -8.49
CA ASP A 275 19.88 -2.97 -8.49
C ASP A 275 21.30 -3.22 -9.07
N ASN A 276 21.80 -4.45 -8.96
CA ASN A 276 23.11 -4.87 -9.48
C ASN A 276 23.02 -5.49 -10.88
N SER A 277 21.96 -5.25 -11.63
CA SER A 277 21.80 -5.73 -13.01
C SER A 277 21.35 -4.60 -13.93
N ALA A 278 21.94 -4.51 -15.10
CA ALA A 278 21.55 -3.55 -16.12
C ALA A 278 20.30 -3.98 -16.92
N THR A 279 19.85 -5.21 -16.73
CA THR A 279 18.73 -5.79 -17.48
C THR A 279 17.56 -6.09 -16.54
N ASP A 280 16.36 -6.06 -17.09
CA ASP A 280 15.17 -6.55 -16.41
C ASP A 280 15.25 -8.07 -16.27
N VAL A 281 14.92 -8.58 -15.09
CA VAL A 281 15.03 -10.03 -14.80
C VAL A 281 13.77 -10.76 -15.23
N VAL A 282 12.61 -10.17 -14.98
CA VAL A 282 11.30 -10.73 -15.31
C VAL A 282 10.38 -9.65 -15.83
N HIS A 283 9.77 -9.92 -16.99
CA HIS A 283 8.59 -9.20 -17.48
C HIS A 283 7.41 -10.15 -17.50
N SER A 284 6.29 -9.77 -16.87
CA SER A 284 5.11 -10.63 -16.78
C SER A 284 3.85 -9.82 -16.49
N LYS A 285 2.70 -10.50 -16.44
CA LYS A 285 1.48 -10.01 -15.84
C LYS A 285 1.27 -10.68 -14.49
N VAL A 286 0.65 -9.93 -13.58
CA VAL A 286 0.21 -10.44 -12.28
C VAL A 286 -1.28 -10.76 -12.34
N ASP A 287 -1.65 -11.97 -12.06
CA ASP A 287 -3.05 -12.41 -12.04
C ASP A 287 -3.75 -12.00 -10.73
N TRP A 288 -4.16 -10.74 -10.68
CA TRP A 288 -4.86 -10.14 -9.54
C TRP A 288 -6.34 -9.92 -9.75
N LYS A 289 -6.81 -9.98 -11.00
CA LYS A 289 -8.23 -9.75 -11.30
C LYS A 289 -9.13 -10.69 -10.50
N GLY A 290 -10.07 -10.11 -9.73
CA GLY A 290 -10.98 -10.82 -8.85
C GLY A 290 -10.46 -11.06 -7.43
N MET A 291 -9.16 -10.86 -7.17
CA MET A 291 -8.61 -10.95 -5.81
C MET A 291 -9.07 -9.76 -4.96
N LYS A 292 -9.10 -9.96 -3.65
CA LYS A 292 -9.56 -8.95 -2.70
C LYS A 292 -8.47 -7.91 -2.42
N VAL A 293 -8.88 -6.65 -2.25
CA VAL A 293 -7.96 -5.59 -1.85
C VAL A 293 -7.61 -5.78 -0.38
N GLU A 294 -6.33 -5.67 -0.09
CA GLU A 294 -5.75 -5.88 1.23
C GLU A 294 -5.92 -4.70 2.19
N SER A 295 -5.63 -4.93 3.46
CA SER A 295 -5.47 -3.92 4.53
C SER A 295 -6.74 -3.16 4.93
N THR A 296 -7.91 -3.58 4.46
CA THR A 296 -9.20 -2.98 4.82
C THR A 296 -10.22 -4.08 5.03
N PRO A 297 -10.87 -4.20 6.20
CA PRO A 297 -11.94 -5.16 6.41
C PRO A 297 -13.12 -4.84 5.51
N GLN A 298 -13.65 -5.87 4.84
CA GLN A 298 -14.81 -5.70 3.96
C GLN A 298 -16.14 -5.83 4.72
N THR A 299 -16.08 -6.25 5.98
CA THR A 299 -17.18 -6.19 6.93
C THR A 299 -16.70 -5.51 8.20
N ALA A 300 -17.38 -4.45 8.60
CA ALA A 300 -17.14 -3.77 9.88
C ALA A 300 -18.47 -3.46 10.56
N ILE A 301 -18.59 -3.82 11.83
CA ILE A 301 -19.79 -3.58 12.64
C ILE A 301 -19.35 -2.93 13.95
N ASN A 302 -20.02 -1.87 14.32
CA ASN A 302 -19.89 -1.25 15.63
C ASN A 302 -21.27 -1.18 16.30
N VAL A 303 -21.34 -1.52 17.58
CA VAL A 303 -22.52 -1.30 18.43
C VAL A 303 -22.04 -0.67 19.72
N GLY A 304 -22.56 0.51 20.03
CA GLY A 304 -22.16 1.30 21.18
C GLY A 304 -23.32 1.81 22.02
N LEU A 305 -23.13 1.85 23.32
CA LEU A 305 -23.99 2.57 24.26
C LEU A 305 -23.26 3.80 24.77
N ASN A 306 -23.89 4.95 24.62
CA ASN A 306 -23.36 6.22 25.08
C ASN A 306 -24.27 6.80 26.14
N PHE A 307 -23.68 7.26 27.24
CA PHE A 307 -24.37 7.89 28.36
C PHE A 307 -23.88 9.32 28.56
N ARG A 308 -24.80 10.25 28.64
CA ARG A 308 -24.60 11.65 29.06
C ARG A 308 -25.44 11.94 30.29
N GLY A 309 -24.81 11.79 31.44
CA GLY A 309 -25.45 11.88 32.73
C GLY A 309 -25.51 13.31 33.30
N PRO A 310 -26.20 13.45 34.44
CA PRO A 310 -26.25 14.72 35.17
C PRO A 310 -24.84 15.13 35.63
N LYS A 311 -24.68 16.45 35.91
CA LYS A 311 -23.39 17.02 36.36
C LYS A 311 -22.21 16.72 35.41
N ASN A 312 -22.50 16.62 34.10
CA ASN A 312 -21.52 16.44 33.00
C ASN A 312 -20.69 15.14 33.08
N TRP A 313 -21.27 14.07 33.62
CA TRP A 313 -20.75 12.74 33.42
C TRP A 313 -21.00 12.26 31.98
N PHE A 314 -20.04 11.57 31.43
CA PHE A 314 -20.21 10.85 30.17
C PHE A 314 -19.52 9.47 30.25
N ALA A 315 -20.10 8.50 29.61
CA ALA A 315 -19.51 7.17 29.48
C ALA A 315 -19.91 6.56 28.14
N SER A 316 -19.10 5.64 27.62
CA SER A 316 -19.45 4.80 26.49
C SER A 316 -18.94 3.38 26.69
N ILE A 317 -19.59 2.44 26.01
CA ILE A 317 -19.10 1.09 25.79
C ILE A 317 -19.37 0.74 24.34
N ASP A 318 -18.35 0.22 23.64
CA ASP A 318 -18.36 0.01 22.21
C ASP A 318 -17.84 -1.39 21.89
N PHE A 319 -18.66 -2.19 21.21
CA PHE A 319 -18.29 -3.48 20.63
C PHE A 319 -18.02 -3.30 19.16
N ASN A 320 -16.87 -3.80 18.68
CA ASN A 320 -16.50 -3.78 17.27
C ASN A 320 -16.27 -5.22 16.77
N TYR A 321 -16.74 -5.48 15.56
CA TYR A 321 -16.52 -6.71 14.82
C TYR A 321 -15.98 -6.41 13.44
N TYR A 322 -14.94 -7.14 13.01
CA TYR A 322 -14.29 -7.00 11.70
C TYR A 322 -14.16 -8.38 11.06
N ASP A 323 -14.33 -8.43 9.75
CA ASP A 323 -14.25 -9.67 8.99
C ASP A 323 -13.83 -9.42 7.55
N ARG A 324 -13.42 -10.47 6.85
CA ARG A 324 -12.96 -10.41 5.46
C ARG A 324 -11.83 -9.40 5.26
N LEU A 325 -10.81 -9.48 6.12
CA LEU A 325 -9.56 -8.76 6.00
C LEU A 325 -8.53 -9.65 5.30
N TYR A 326 -7.87 -9.12 4.27
CA TYR A 326 -6.95 -9.88 3.43
C TYR A 326 -5.52 -9.38 3.58
N LEU A 327 -4.57 -10.33 3.47
CA LEU A 327 -3.16 -10.04 3.58
C LEU A 327 -2.63 -9.37 2.30
N SER A 328 -1.62 -8.50 2.45
CA SER A 328 -0.93 -7.89 1.31
C SER A 328 -0.13 -8.95 0.55
N MET A 329 -0.39 -9.04 -0.74
CA MET A 329 0.09 -10.12 -1.60
C MET A 329 1.49 -9.85 -2.15
N ASN A 330 2.30 -10.91 -2.23
CA ASN A 330 3.49 -10.92 -3.07
C ASN A 330 3.06 -11.05 -4.55
N PRO A 331 3.33 -10.05 -5.39
CA PRO A 331 2.95 -10.12 -6.80
C PRO A 331 3.65 -11.25 -7.56
N MET A 332 4.89 -11.60 -7.20
CA MET A 332 5.66 -12.64 -7.87
C MET A 332 4.95 -14.00 -7.84
N TYR A 333 4.29 -14.36 -6.73
CA TYR A 333 3.54 -15.62 -6.61
C TYR A 333 2.39 -15.73 -7.63
N ARG A 334 1.87 -14.61 -8.13
CA ARG A 334 0.73 -14.54 -9.07
C ARG A 334 1.14 -14.17 -10.48
N THR A 335 2.46 -14.15 -10.78
CA THR A 335 2.93 -13.90 -12.14
C THR A 335 2.68 -15.09 -13.06
N ASP A 336 2.42 -14.82 -14.33
CA ASP A 336 2.45 -15.85 -15.37
C ASP A 336 3.84 -16.47 -15.52
N TYR A 337 4.90 -15.72 -15.20
CA TYR A 337 6.27 -16.21 -15.17
C TYR A 337 6.43 -17.37 -14.19
N LEU A 338 6.11 -17.18 -12.91
CA LEU A 338 6.25 -18.23 -11.89
C LEU A 338 5.33 -19.43 -12.18
N ARG A 339 4.14 -19.19 -12.69
CA ARG A 339 3.24 -20.27 -13.10
C ARG A 339 3.87 -21.16 -14.17
N LYS A 340 4.48 -20.56 -15.20
CA LYS A 340 5.17 -21.31 -16.27
C LYS A 340 6.38 -22.04 -15.72
N GLU A 341 7.18 -21.40 -14.85
CA GLU A 341 8.32 -22.04 -14.19
C GLU A 341 7.91 -23.30 -13.40
N LEU A 342 6.86 -23.22 -12.59
CA LEU A 342 6.34 -24.38 -11.85
C LEU A 342 5.82 -25.47 -12.78
N MET A 343 5.13 -25.13 -13.85
CA MET A 343 4.69 -26.11 -14.85
C MET A 343 5.87 -26.81 -15.51
N ASN A 344 6.96 -26.08 -15.81
CA ASN A 344 8.18 -26.66 -16.37
C ASN A 344 8.90 -27.57 -15.37
N ILE A 345 9.06 -27.15 -14.12
CA ILE A 345 9.70 -27.94 -13.06
C ILE A 345 8.99 -29.30 -12.90
N TYR A 346 7.67 -29.31 -12.92
CA TYR A 346 6.88 -30.52 -12.76
C TYR A 346 6.62 -31.28 -14.07
N ASN A 347 7.24 -30.86 -15.19
CA ASN A 347 7.05 -31.46 -16.52
C ASN A 347 5.56 -31.60 -16.90
N PHE A 348 4.76 -30.54 -16.64
CA PHE A 348 3.30 -30.58 -16.76
C PHE A 348 2.79 -31.05 -18.12
N SER A 349 3.50 -30.71 -19.22
CA SER A 349 3.16 -31.13 -20.57
C SER A 349 3.32 -32.63 -20.79
N GLU A 350 4.21 -33.29 -20.06
CA GLU A 350 4.53 -34.72 -20.18
C GLU A 350 3.70 -35.60 -19.24
N LEU A 351 2.90 -34.99 -18.35
CA LEU A 351 2.05 -35.75 -17.45
C LEU A 351 0.90 -36.38 -18.23
N GLU A 352 0.78 -37.69 -18.14
CA GLU A 352 -0.21 -38.48 -18.85
C GLU A 352 -1.56 -38.47 -18.14
N SER A 353 -1.55 -38.58 -16.80
CA SER A 353 -2.74 -38.71 -15.98
C SER A 353 -3.38 -37.34 -15.66
N GLY A 354 -4.69 -37.23 -15.82
CA GLY A 354 -5.46 -36.06 -15.36
C GLY A 354 -5.33 -35.81 -13.87
N ARG A 355 -5.10 -36.85 -13.06
CA ARG A 355 -4.86 -36.74 -11.60
C ARG A 355 -3.52 -36.06 -11.32
N GLN A 356 -2.46 -36.41 -12.05
CA GLN A 356 -1.15 -35.77 -11.91
C GLN A 356 -1.23 -34.28 -12.30
N LYS A 357 -1.92 -33.97 -13.40
CA LYS A 357 -2.13 -32.57 -13.82
C LYS A 357 -2.90 -31.78 -12.77
N ALA A 358 -3.97 -32.37 -12.22
CA ALA A 358 -4.73 -31.73 -11.14
C ALA A 358 -3.90 -31.49 -9.87
N HIS A 359 -3.01 -32.43 -9.52
CA HIS A 359 -2.11 -32.27 -8.39
C HIS A 359 -1.14 -31.09 -8.57
N VAL A 360 -0.50 -30.98 -9.74
CA VAL A 360 0.40 -29.83 -10.05
C VAL A 360 -0.38 -28.52 -10.03
N ILE A 361 -1.58 -28.48 -10.60
CA ILE A 361 -2.45 -27.30 -10.53
C ILE A 361 -2.76 -26.94 -9.07
N GLY A 362 -3.05 -27.94 -8.21
CA GLY A 362 -3.28 -27.74 -6.79
C GLY A 362 -2.09 -27.08 -6.06
N ILE A 363 -0.86 -27.54 -6.34
CA ILE A 363 0.36 -26.92 -5.80
C ILE A 363 0.48 -25.45 -6.25
N ILE A 364 0.24 -25.19 -7.53
CA ILE A 364 0.31 -23.84 -8.08
C ILE A 364 -0.76 -22.94 -7.44
N ASP A 365 -1.98 -23.44 -7.29
CA ASP A 365 -3.09 -22.68 -6.71
C ASP A 365 -2.85 -22.40 -5.22
N GLU A 366 -2.26 -23.33 -4.48
CA GLU A 366 -1.86 -23.12 -3.07
C GLU A 366 -0.83 -21.99 -2.94
N ILE A 367 0.21 -21.96 -3.78
CA ILE A 367 1.22 -20.90 -3.79
C ILE A 367 0.57 -19.54 -4.12
N ARG A 368 -0.43 -19.52 -5.00
CA ARG A 368 -1.10 -18.32 -5.51
C ARG A 368 -2.29 -17.86 -4.65
N ALA A 369 -2.78 -18.70 -3.74
CA ALA A 369 -3.94 -18.38 -2.92
C ALA A 369 -3.75 -17.12 -2.10
N GLN A 370 -4.79 -16.30 -2.02
CA GLN A 370 -4.79 -15.12 -1.15
C GLN A 370 -5.17 -15.53 0.27
N GLU A 371 -4.46 -15.00 1.25
CA GLU A 371 -4.71 -15.29 2.66
C GLU A 371 -5.73 -14.32 3.24
N GLU A 372 -6.77 -14.86 3.88
CA GLU A 372 -7.74 -14.14 4.70
C GLU A 372 -7.35 -14.24 6.18
N LEU A 373 -7.41 -13.13 6.92
CA LEU A 373 -6.89 -13.03 8.29
C LEU A 373 -7.88 -13.48 9.37
N GLY A 374 -9.08 -13.91 8.97
CA GLY A 374 -10.15 -14.29 9.89
C GLY A 374 -10.86 -13.10 10.53
N HIS A 375 -11.87 -13.40 11.33
CA HIS A 375 -12.66 -12.39 12.02
C HIS A 375 -12.00 -11.91 13.32
N ALA A 376 -12.32 -10.68 13.71
CA ALA A 376 -11.82 -10.07 14.93
C ALA A 376 -12.91 -9.28 15.64
N TYR A 377 -12.84 -9.22 16.97
CA TYR A 377 -13.74 -8.39 17.75
C TYR A 377 -13.03 -7.77 18.95
N THR A 378 -13.47 -6.57 19.30
CA THR A 378 -12.96 -5.81 20.46
C THR A 378 -14.09 -5.21 21.26
N LEU A 379 -13.86 -5.01 22.55
CA LEU A 379 -14.71 -4.26 23.44
C LEU A 379 -13.90 -3.13 24.04
N SER A 380 -14.43 -1.91 23.95
CA SER A 380 -13.80 -0.70 24.49
C SER A 380 -14.80 0.07 25.36
N ALA A 381 -14.32 0.82 26.32
CA ALA A 381 -15.16 1.65 27.15
C ALA A 381 -14.46 2.96 27.51
N SER A 382 -15.26 3.99 27.76
CA SER A 382 -14.75 5.26 28.28
C SER A 382 -15.65 5.82 29.37
N ILE A 383 -15.06 6.57 30.29
CA ILE A 383 -15.78 7.33 31.31
C ILE A 383 -15.06 8.65 31.57
N GLY A 384 -15.81 9.68 31.79
CA GLY A 384 -15.24 10.98 32.14
C GLY A 384 -16.24 11.93 32.73
N LYS A 385 -15.72 13.06 33.23
CA LYS A 385 -16.52 14.09 33.85
C LYS A 385 -15.89 15.47 33.68
N ASN A 386 -16.73 16.47 33.52
CA ASN A 386 -16.36 17.87 33.50
C ASN A 386 -16.96 18.63 34.70
N TRP A 387 -16.14 19.45 35.34
CA TRP A 387 -16.54 20.40 36.36
C TRP A 387 -16.39 21.82 35.83
N TYR A 388 -17.46 22.58 35.84
CA TYR A 388 -17.43 24.00 35.52
C TYR A 388 -17.32 24.80 36.81
N ILE A 389 -16.20 25.49 37.01
CA ILE A 389 -15.88 26.23 38.21
C ILE A 389 -16.11 27.72 37.93
N LYS A 390 -17.03 28.34 38.63
CA LYS A 390 -17.40 29.76 38.53
C LYS A 390 -17.64 30.23 37.09
N TYR A 391 -18.17 29.35 36.20
CA TYR A 391 -18.43 29.62 34.77
C TYR A 391 -17.22 30.07 33.97
N LYS A 392 -16.03 30.08 34.55
CA LYS A 392 -14.79 30.55 33.92
C LYS A 392 -13.80 29.41 33.67
N TYR A 393 -13.71 28.48 34.60
CA TYR A 393 -12.74 27.40 34.54
C TYR A 393 -13.42 26.05 34.27
N THR A 394 -12.78 25.20 33.51
CA THR A 394 -13.25 23.82 33.34
C THR A 394 -12.13 22.86 33.74
N LEU A 395 -12.40 22.01 34.72
CA LEU A 395 -11.58 20.86 35.07
C LEU A 395 -12.26 19.63 34.49
N GLY A 396 -11.55 18.77 33.83
CA GLY A 396 -12.10 17.54 33.31
C GLY A 396 -11.11 16.37 33.37
N PHE A 397 -11.67 15.17 33.40
CA PHE A 397 -10.92 13.95 33.16
C PHE A 397 -11.69 13.04 32.21
N SER A 398 -10.95 12.19 31.47
CA SER A 398 -11.49 11.05 30.75
C SER A 398 -10.54 9.86 30.84
N LEU A 399 -11.08 8.71 31.17
CA LEU A 399 -10.40 7.42 31.12
C LEU A 399 -11.00 6.64 29.97
N SER A 400 -10.17 6.23 29.02
CA SER A 400 -10.54 5.33 27.92
C SER A 400 -9.78 4.01 28.09
N VAL A 401 -10.47 2.91 27.93
CA VAL A 401 -9.93 1.56 27.98
C VAL A 401 -10.25 0.87 26.65
N ASN A 402 -9.23 0.43 25.94
CA ASN A 402 -9.38 -0.25 24.66
C ASN A 402 -9.08 -1.73 24.81
N ASN A 403 -9.74 -2.54 24.02
CA ASN A 403 -9.60 -3.98 24.00
C ASN A 403 -9.67 -4.60 25.41
N ILE A 404 -10.78 -4.35 26.11
CA ILE A 404 -11.04 -4.84 27.47
C ILE A 404 -10.93 -6.37 27.58
N LEU A 405 -11.25 -7.06 26.49
CA LEU A 405 -11.17 -8.52 26.40
C LEU A 405 -9.72 -9.03 26.30
N ASN A 406 -8.75 -8.11 26.17
CA ASN A 406 -7.32 -8.39 26.02
C ASN A 406 -7.01 -9.42 24.92
N ASN A 407 -7.72 -9.35 23.81
CA ASN A 407 -7.49 -10.24 22.69
C ASN A 407 -6.22 -9.80 21.93
N GLN A 408 -5.12 -10.52 22.12
CA GLN A 408 -3.82 -10.23 21.50
C GLN A 408 -3.61 -10.95 20.16
N ASN A 409 -4.53 -11.85 19.78
CA ASN A 409 -4.40 -12.66 18.56
C ASN A 409 -5.11 -12.04 17.36
N ILE A 410 -5.55 -10.77 17.46
CA ILE A 410 -6.20 -10.06 16.36
C ILE A 410 -5.13 -9.62 15.36
N ARG A 411 -5.15 -10.23 14.18
CA ARG A 411 -4.32 -9.81 13.05
C ARG A 411 -4.95 -8.58 12.38
N THR A 412 -4.23 -7.47 12.36
CA THR A 412 -4.72 -6.19 11.79
C THR A 412 -4.25 -5.97 10.35
N GLY A 413 -3.42 -6.86 9.84
CA GLY A 413 -2.81 -6.81 8.53
C GLY A 413 -1.52 -7.60 8.49
N GLY A 414 -0.68 -7.29 7.51
CA GLY A 414 0.58 -7.95 7.28
C GLY A 414 0.87 -8.07 5.79
N TYR A 415 1.84 -8.89 5.46
CA TYR A 415 2.25 -9.10 4.07
C TYR A 415 2.88 -10.48 3.85
N GLU A 416 2.69 -11.01 2.67
CA GLU A 416 3.49 -12.12 2.16
C GLU A 416 4.92 -11.62 1.92
N GLN A 417 5.94 -12.42 2.27
CA GLN A 417 7.32 -12.03 2.01
C GLN A 417 7.58 -11.93 0.51
N MET A 418 8.33 -10.90 0.07
CA MET A 418 8.48 -10.57 -1.36
C MET A 418 9.43 -11.49 -2.11
N ARG A 419 10.35 -12.16 -1.41
CA ARG A 419 11.30 -13.10 -2.01
C ARG A 419 10.66 -14.48 -2.28
N LEU A 420 11.22 -15.22 -3.24
CA LEU A 420 10.84 -16.61 -3.51
C LEU A 420 11.59 -17.55 -2.58
N ASN A 421 10.88 -18.49 -1.97
CA ASN A 421 11.51 -19.59 -1.25
C ASN A 421 11.81 -20.74 -2.22
N LYS A 422 13.08 -20.85 -2.63
CA LYS A 422 13.56 -21.96 -3.47
C LYS A 422 13.90 -23.14 -2.56
N ILE A 423 13.30 -24.27 -2.83
CA ILE A 423 13.49 -25.49 -2.06
C ILE A 423 13.85 -26.67 -2.98
N SER A 424 14.55 -27.65 -2.41
CA SER A 424 14.87 -28.95 -3.05
C SER A 424 14.26 -30.10 -2.29
N ASP A 425 13.25 -29.86 -1.46
CA ASP A 425 12.60 -30.86 -0.65
C ASP A 425 11.80 -31.86 -1.52
N PRO A 426 11.71 -33.11 -1.07
CA PRO A 426 10.87 -34.09 -1.71
C PRO A 426 9.41 -33.66 -1.71
N VAL A 427 8.74 -33.86 -2.83
CA VAL A 427 7.30 -33.61 -2.99
C VAL A 427 6.57 -34.95 -3.09
N ILE A 428 5.47 -35.10 -2.37
CA ILE A 428 4.59 -36.25 -2.51
C ILE A 428 3.79 -36.07 -3.77
N PHE A 429 3.89 -37.01 -4.70
CA PHE A 429 3.32 -36.89 -6.03
C PHE A 429 2.57 -38.18 -6.43
N PRO A 430 1.37 -38.12 -7.04
CA PRO A 430 0.67 -39.32 -7.50
C PRO A 430 1.38 -39.94 -8.71
N ASP A 431 1.55 -41.27 -8.72
CA ASP A 431 1.92 -42.02 -9.91
C ASP A 431 0.74 -42.12 -10.91
N ALA A 432 0.92 -42.86 -12.03
CA ALA A 432 -0.11 -43.03 -13.05
C ALA A 432 -1.34 -43.76 -12.48
N ASP A 433 -1.15 -44.68 -11.57
CA ASP A 433 -2.19 -45.51 -10.94
C ASP A 433 -2.85 -44.77 -9.77
N GLY A 434 -2.27 -43.66 -9.32
CA GLY A 434 -2.79 -42.80 -8.24
C GLY A 434 -2.22 -43.11 -6.86
N ASN A 435 -1.18 -43.97 -6.74
CA ASN A 435 -0.48 -44.16 -5.49
C ASN A 435 0.43 -42.97 -5.24
N MET A 436 0.50 -42.52 -3.99
CA MET A 436 1.35 -41.40 -3.60
C MET A 436 2.80 -41.85 -3.48
N VAL A 437 3.67 -41.29 -4.30
CA VAL A 437 5.10 -41.56 -4.34
C VAL A 437 5.89 -40.29 -4.02
N VAL A 438 7.08 -40.47 -3.45
CA VAL A 438 7.98 -39.36 -3.15
C VAL A 438 8.82 -39.07 -4.40
N LYS A 439 8.77 -37.83 -4.88
CA LYS A 439 9.60 -37.32 -5.96
C LYS A 439 10.46 -36.18 -5.47
N THR A 440 11.73 -36.15 -5.87
CA THR A 440 12.65 -35.04 -5.59
C THR A 440 12.89 -34.27 -6.85
N TYR A 441 12.68 -32.97 -6.79
CA TYR A 441 12.99 -32.04 -7.87
C TYR A 441 14.22 -31.20 -7.51
N PRO A 442 15.12 -30.88 -8.47
CA PRO A 442 16.34 -30.11 -8.20
C PRO A 442 16.06 -28.75 -7.56
N THR A 443 14.98 -28.13 -7.96
CA THR A 443 14.52 -26.86 -7.42
C THR A 443 12.99 -26.78 -7.61
N THR A 444 12.30 -26.41 -6.56
CA THR A 444 10.89 -26.00 -6.63
C THR A 444 10.70 -24.75 -5.79
N TYR A 445 9.47 -24.29 -5.67
CA TYR A 445 9.15 -23.07 -4.92
C TYR A 445 8.07 -23.37 -3.87
N SER A 446 8.21 -22.72 -2.72
CA SER A 446 7.16 -22.66 -1.70
C SER A 446 6.96 -21.20 -1.24
N ARG A 447 5.91 -20.97 -0.49
CA ARG A 447 5.72 -19.67 0.16
C ARG A 447 6.61 -19.59 1.41
N PHE A 448 7.16 -18.41 1.66
CA PHE A 448 7.63 -18.07 2.99
C PHE A 448 6.44 -17.82 3.91
N ASP A 449 6.61 -18.08 5.19
CA ASP A 449 5.63 -17.71 6.21
C ASP A 449 5.31 -16.22 6.12
N SER A 450 4.05 -15.89 6.15
CA SER A 450 3.56 -14.51 6.13
C SER A 450 3.98 -13.75 7.38
N LYS A 451 4.12 -12.44 7.28
CA LYS A 451 4.34 -11.55 8.42
C LYS A 451 3.03 -10.87 8.79
N TYR A 452 2.72 -10.85 10.07
CA TYR A 452 1.46 -10.30 10.58
C TYR A 452 1.70 -9.11 11.50
N PHE A 453 0.78 -8.16 11.41
CA PHE A 453 0.66 -7.09 12.38
C PHE A 453 -0.48 -7.45 13.34
N TYR A 454 -0.26 -7.24 14.62
CA TYR A 454 -1.22 -7.56 15.66
C TYR A 454 -1.74 -6.31 16.32
N MET A 455 -2.99 -6.36 16.76
CA MET A 455 -3.56 -5.32 17.59
C MET A 455 -2.92 -5.36 18.99
N ASN A 456 -2.76 -4.18 19.58
CA ASN A 456 -2.37 -4.09 20.97
C ASN A 456 -3.44 -4.76 21.87
N GLY A 457 -2.99 -5.48 22.89
CA GLY A 457 -3.86 -6.00 23.93
C GLY A 457 -4.54 -4.88 24.74
N PHE A 458 -4.98 -5.21 25.92
CA PHE A 458 -5.56 -4.22 26.84
C PHE A 458 -4.65 -3.00 26.99
N ASN A 459 -5.22 -1.83 26.76
CA ASN A 459 -4.54 -0.56 26.97
C ASN A 459 -5.51 0.50 27.48
N TYR A 460 -4.99 1.49 28.18
CA TYR A 460 -5.80 2.58 28.69
C TYR A 460 -5.10 3.93 28.48
N TYR A 461 -5.92 4.97 28.42
CA TYR A 461 -5.48 6.34 28.32
C TYR A 461 -6.27 7.21 29.30
N LEU A 462 -5.55 7.87 30.21
CA LEU A 462 -6.11 8.86 31.14
C LEU A 462 -5.73 10.25 30.68
N ASN A 463 -6.74 11.07 30.43
CA ASN A 463 -6.56 12.49 30.12
C ASN A 463 -7.16 13.33 31.25
N ILE A 464 -6.37 14.25 31.77
CA ILE A 464 -6.80 15.27 32.75
C ILE A 464 -6.49 16.63 32.13
N TYR A 465 -7.45 17.52 32.11
CA TYR A 465 -7.26 18.83 31.54
C TYR A 465 -7.89 19.92 32.38
N PHE A 466 -7.25 21.05 32.35
CA PHE A 466 -7.74 22.30 32.95
C PHE A 466 -7.75 23.38 31.86
N ARG A 467 -8.89 24.06 31.76
CA ARG A 467 -9.10 25.15 30.81
C ARG A 467 -9.50 26.40 31.58
N PHE A 468 -8.84 27.53 31.30
CA PHE A 468 -9.03 28.83 31.92
C PHE A 468 -9.43 29.91 30.91
#